data_13ea1a4fe885172f2625f7ac845edfd9
#
_entry.id   13ea1a4fe885172f2625f7ac845edfd9
#
_cell.length_a   1.000
_cell.length_b   1.000
_cell.length_c   1.000
_cell.angle_alpha   90.00
_cell.angle_beta   90.00
_cell.angle_gamma   90.00
#
_symmetry.space_group_name_H-M   'P 1'
#
loop_
_entity.id
_entity.type
_entity.pdbx_description
1 polymer ?
#
loop_
_entity_poly.entity_id
_entity_poly.type
_entity_poly.pdbx_seq_one_letter_code
_entity_poly.pdbx_strand_id
1 'polypeptide(L)'
;MNKHIDIIFLGDSLTFGYGVPKKDSWVYKIQNNLNLTSLNKGCNGDTSTGMLTRYYEDVIKYTPNKIFIMCGSNDLLLGRTVKSIIENIELMIKEALAINSNVIIGIPPSIIGNMANKLFSSSQFYIYAEENLTKLKEEIINLTINYNLSYIDFYSITLNNSDIYLDGIHLNSFGNDIMYKNAISYF
;
A
#
# COMPACT_ATOMS: atom_id res chain seq x y z
N MET A 1 -4.33 -12.74 28.00
CA MET A 1 -5.27 -12.75 26.85
C MET A 1 -4.64 -11.95 25.73
N ASN A 2 -4.43 -12.53 24.57
CA ASN A 2 -4.00 -11.75 23.40
C ASN A 2 -5.10 -10.76 23.05
N LYS A 3 -4.75 -9.47 22.95
CA LYS A 3 -5.70 -8.42 22.55
C LYS A 3 -6.12 -8.73 21.12
N HIS A 4 -7.42 -8.81 20.87
CA HIS A 4 -7.96 -8.99 19.52
C HIS A 4 -7.53 -7.84 18.61
N ILE A 5 -7.15 -8.14 17.38
CA ILE A 5 -6.74 -7.14 16.38
C ILE A 5 -7.88 -6.96 15.37
N ASP A 6 -8.40 -5.74 15.29
CA ASP A 6 -9.48 -5.43 14.36
C ASP A 6 -8.94 -5.31 12.92
N ILE A 7 -7.79 -4.65 12.75
CA ILE A 7 -7.19 -4.43 11.42
C ILE A 7 -5.67 -4.42 11.45
N ILE A 8 -5.07 -5.00 10.41
CA ILE A 8 -3.64 -4.86 10.10
C ILE A 8 -3.48 -4.15 8.76
N PHE A 9 -2.63 -3.11 8.75
CA PHE A 9 -2.20 -2.40 7.54
C PHE A 9 -0.84 -2.95 7.13
N LEU A 10 -0.81 -3.80 6.11
CA LEU A 10 0.41 -4.34 5.51
C LEU A 10 0.81 -3.48 4.32
N GLY A 11 2.08 -3.10 4.23
CA GLY A 11 2.57 -2.30 3.11
C GLY A 11 4.04 -1.91 3.25
N ASP A 12 4.43 -0.95 2.44
CA ASP A 12 5.77 -0.37 2.37
C ASP A 12 5.88 0.97 3.11
N SER A 13 6.78 1.86 2.64
CA SER A 13 6.98 3.21 3.17
C SER A 13 5.73 4.09 3.09
N LEU A 14 4.87 3.90 2.09
CA LEU A 14 3.63 4.65 1.93
C LEU A 14 2.59 4.28 3.01
N THR A 15 2.59 3.04 3.46
CA THR A 15 1.77 2.57 4.59
C THR A 15 2.41 2.93 5.93
N PHE A 16 3.75 2.85 6.03
CA PHE A 16 4.50 3.28 7.23
C PHE A 16 4.26 4.76 7.54
N GLY A 17 4.16 5.61 6.52
CA GLY A 17 4.10 7.07 6.64
C GLY A 17 5.49 7.70 6.62
N TYR A 18 6.36 7.23 5.71
CA TYR A 18 7.70 7.76 5.53
C TYR A 18 7.68 9.25 5.16
N GLY A 19 8.63 10.00 5.73
CA GLY A 19 8.86 11.41 5.39
C GLY A 19 7.91 12.41 6.04
N VAL A 20 6.90 11.96 6.81
CA VAL A 20 5.97 12.84 7.54
C VAL A 20 5.97 12.54 9.04
N PRO A 21 5.61 13.52 9.90
CA PRO A 21 5.35 13.27 11.32
C PRO A 21 4.30 12.15 11.47
N LYS A 22 4.45 11.29 12.47
CA LYS A 22 3.54 10.15 12.70
C LYS A 22 2.06 10.56 12.69
N LYS A 23 1.71 11.69 13.31
CA LYS A 23 0.35 12.22 13.38
C LYS A 23 -0.24 12.60 12.02
N ASP A 24 0.60 12.84 11.02
CA ASP A 24 0.21 13.24 9.67
C ASP A 24 0.08 12.03 8.73
N SER A 25 0.61 10.84 9.11
CA SER A 25 0.45 9.60 8.35
C SER A 25 -1.02 9.21 8.23
N TRP A 26 -1.45 8.82 7.05
CA TRP A 26 -2.84 8.45 6.77
C TRP A 26 -3.32 7.24 7.59
N VAL A 27 -2.46 6.23 7.81
CA VAL A 27 -2.77 5.07 8.66
C VAL A 27 -2.98 5.50 10.11
N TYR A 28 -2.09 6.35 10.64
CA TYR A 28 -2.23 6.84 12.02
C TYR A 28 -3.53 7.64 12.22
N LYS A 29 -3.92 8.47 11.24
CA LYS A 29 -5.19 9.20 11.27
C LYS A 29 -6.39 8.25 11.32
N ILE A 30 -6.38 7.16 10.53
CA ILE A 30 -7.42 6.14 10.58
C ILE A 30 -7.46 5.46 11.96
N GLN A 31 -6.31 5.01 12.46
CA GLN A 31 -6.19 4.35 13.77
C GLN A 31 -6.78 5.19 14.90
N ASN A 32 -6.50 6.49 14.90
CA ASN A 32 -7.00 7.39 15.94
C ASN A 32 -8.49 7.73 15.80
N ASN A 33 -9.00 7.83 14.56
CA ASN A 33 -10.39 8.25 14.35
C ASN A 33 -11.40 7.13 14.56
N LEU A 34 -11.05 5.89 14.26
CA LEU A 34 -11.97 4.76 14.34
C LEU A 34 -11.91 4.00 15.67
N ASN A 35 -10.99 4.37 16.57
CA ASN A 35 -10.80 3.70 17.87
C ASN A 35 -10.66 2.17 17.73
N LEU A 36 -10.04 1.70 16.64
CA LEU A 36 -9.80 0.30 16.36
C LEU A 36 -8.50 -0.20 16.97
N THR A 37 -8.49 -1.46 17.41
CA THR A 37 -7.24 -2.14 17.75
C THR A 37 -6.53 -2.52 16.45
N SER A 38 -5.52 -1.72 16.07
CA SER A 38 -4.90 -1.86 14.77
C SER A 38 -3.37 -1.90 14.85
N LEU A 39 -2.76 -2.55 13.85
CA LEU A 39 -1.30 -2.60 13.68
C LEU A 39 -0.93 -2.01 12.32
N ASN A 40 0.02 -1.06 12.33
CA ASN A 40 0.70 -0.63 11.12
C ASN A 40 1.93 -1.53 10.91
N LYS A 41 1.91 -2.33 9.86
CA LYS A 41 2.97 -3.24 9.41
C LYS A 41 3.60 -2.75 8.09
N GLY A 42 3.59 -1.43 7.88
CA GLY A 42 4.37 -0.79 6.83
C GLY A 42 5.88 -0.92 7.11
N CYS A 43 6.66 -1.31 6.12
CA CYS A 43 8.12 -1.43 6.19
C CYS A 43 8.76 -0.67 5.03
N ASN A 44 9.65 0.28 5.33
CA ASN A 44 10.28 1.11 4.30
C ASN A 44 11.06 0.27 3.29
N GLY A 45 10.84 0.53 1.99
CA GLY A 45 11.53 -0.18 0.91
C GLY A 45 11.04 -1.61 0.65
N ASP A 46 9.98 -2.06 1.34
CA ASP A 46 9.50 -3.43 1.19
C ASP A 46 8.81 -3.68 -0.16
N THR A 47 8.93 -4.89 -0.62
CA THR A 47 8.35 -5.37 -1.88
C THR A 47 7.25 -6.40 -1.62
N SER A 48 6.46 -6.72 -2.64
CA SER A 48 5.44 -7.78 -2.54
C SER A 48 6.04 -9.12 -2.07
N THR A 49 7.25 -9.46 -2.52
CA THR A 49 8.00 -10.66 -2.06
C THR A 49 8.43 -10.53 -0.59
N GLY A 50 8.92 -9.36 -0.17
CA GLY A 50 9.29 -9.12 1.22
C GLY A 50 8.09 -9.23 2.15
N MET A 51 6.96 -8.63 1.77
CA MET A 51 5.70 -8.73 2.51
C MET A 51 5.22 -10.17 2.62
N LEU A 52 5.25 -10.95 1.53
CA LEU A 52 4.87 -12.36 1.53
C LEU A 52 5.77 -13.18 2.48
N THR A 53 7.08 -12.90 2.50
CA THR A 53 8.03 -13.60 3.39
C THR A 53 7.72 -13.40 4.88
N ARG A 54 7.26 -12.21 5.27
CA ARG A 54 6.92 -11.88 6.66
C ARG A 54 5.41 -11.98 6.96
N TYR A 55 4.60 -12.45 6.01
CA TYR A 55 3.15 -12.39 6.08
C TYR A 55 2.58 -13.15 7.27
N TYR A 56 3.08 -14.37 7.53
CA TYR A 56 2.67 -15.15 8.69
C TYR A 56 2.94 -14.42 10.00
N GLU A 57 4.17 -13.93 10.19
CA GLU A 57 4.61 -13.28 11.42
C GLU A 57 3.94 -11.93 11.66
N ASP A 58 3.64 -11.19 10.60
CA ASP A 58 3.09 -9.84 10.72
C ASP A 58 1.57 -9.78 10.62
N VAL A 59 0.93 -10.79 10.04
CA VAL A 59 -0.50 -10.77 9.76
C VAL A 59 -1.22 -12.04 10.24
N ILE A 60 -0.88 -13.20 9.68
CA ILE A 60 -1.69 -14.41 9.81
C ILE A 60 -1.80 -14.89 11.25
N LYS A 61 -0.72 -14.89 12.02
CA LYS A 61 -0.71 -15.32 13.43
C LYS A 61 -1.62 -14.51 14.35
N TYR A 62 -2.01 -13.28 13.94
CA TYR A 62 -2.91 -12.42 14.72
C TYR A 62 -4.39 -12.69 14.44
N THR A 63 -4.71 -13.39 13.35
CA THR A 63 -6.10 -13.64 12.90
C THR A 63 -6.97 -12.39 12.97
N PRO A 64 -6.58 -11.27 12.29
CA PRO A 64 -7.31 -10.01 12.39
C PRO A 64 -8.65 -10.11 11.68
N ASN A 65 -9.63 -9.27 12.06
CA ASN A 65 -10.91 -9.19 11.35
C ASN A 65 -10.75 -8.67 9.92
N LYS A 66 -9.81 -7.72 9.73
CA LYS A 66 -9.59 -7.05 8.45
C LYS A 66 -8.09 -6.91 8.15
N ILE A 67 -7.72 -7.06 6.89
CA ILE A 67 -6.36 -6.86 6.41
C ILE A 67 -6.41 -5.87 5.25
N PHE A 68 -5.64 -4.79 5.37
CA PHE A 68 -5.34 -3.91 4.25
C PHE A 68 -3.96 -4.27 3.69
N ILE A 69 -3.85 -4.43 2.35
CA ILE A 69 -2.59 -4.76 1.65
C ILE A 69 -2.35 -3.72 0.57
N MET A 70 -1.19 -3.06 0.59
CA MET A 70 -0.76 -2.14 -0.46
C MET A 70 0.72 -2.35 -0.76
N CYS A 71 1.06 -2.74 -2.00
CA CYS A 71 2.43 -2.96 -2.45
C CYS A 71 2.55 -2.80 -3.96
N GLY A 72 3.78 -2.87 -4.46
CA GLY A 72 4.09 -2.88 -5.88
C GLY A 72 4.97 -1.71 -6.32
N SER A 73 4.94 -0.56 -5.64
CA SER A 73 5.80 0.58 -5.97
C SER A 73 7.28 0.19 -5.97
N ASN A 74 7.76 -0.40 -4.88
CA ASN A 74 9.17 -0.84 -4.78
C ASN A 74 9.52 -1.98 -5.72
N ASP A 75 8.58 -2.88 -6.00
CA ASP A 75 8.78 -3.93 -7.00
C ASP A 75 9.07 -3.33 -8.38
N LEU A 76 8.25 -2.36 -8.81
CA LEU A 76 8.43 -1.67 -10.08
C LEU A 76 9.71 -0.83 -10.10
N LEU A 77 10.06 -0.14 -8.99
CA LEU A 77 11.31 0.59 -8.83
C LEU A 77 12.56 -0.31 -8.88
N LEU A 78 12.39 -1.61 -8.67
CA LEU A 78 13.42 -2.65 -8.86
C LEU A 78 13.33 -3.36 -10.22
N GLY A 79 12.46 -2.89 -11.12
CA GLY A 79 12.29 -3.46 -12.45
C GLY A 79 11.54 -4.80 -12.49
N ARG A 80 10.81 -5.15 -11.43
CA ARG A 80 10.00 -6.38 -11.41
C ARG A 80 8.75 -6.22 -12.27
N THR A 81 8.22 -7.33 -12.76
CA THR A 81 7.04 -7.35 -13.61
C THR A 81 5.75 -7.19 -12.82
N VAL A 82 4.73 -6.57 -13.41
CA VAL A 82 3.39 -6.49 -12.82
C VAL A 82 2.85 -7.89 -12.51
N LYS A 83 3.07 -8.87 -13.39
CA LYS A 83 2.65 -10.25 -13.19
C LYS A 83 3.17 -10.84 -11.87
N SER A 84 4.46 -10.69 -11.57
CA SER A 84 5.04 -11.22 -10.33
C SER A 84 4.48 -10.54 -9.08
N ILE A 85 4.13 -9.24 -9.16
CA ILE A 85 3.50 -8.50 -8.07
C ILE A 85 2.10 -9.05 -7.80
N ILE A 86 1.30 -9.24 -8.84
CA ILE A 86 -0.07 -9.76 -8.75
C ILE A 86 -0.08 -11.18 -8.19
N GLU A 87 0.83 -12.05 -8.62
CA GLU A 87 0.97 -13.42 -8.08
C GLU A 87 1.23 -13.39 -6.56
N ASN A 88 2.10 -12.50 -6.09
CA ASN A 88 2.37 -12.35 -4.66
C ASN A 88 1.16 -11.79 -3.88
N ILE A 89 0.46 -10.79 -4.44
CA ILE A 89 -0.78 -10.24 -3.82
C ILE A 89 -1.83 -11.33 -3.73
N GLU A 90 -2.01 -12.13 -4.79
CA GLU A 90 -2.99 -13.22 -4.82
C GLU A 90 -2.71 -14.28 -3.76
N LEU A 91 -1.43 -14.64 -3.53
CA LEU A 91 -1.05 -15.55 -2.44
C LEU A 91 -1.43 -14.98 -1.08
N MET A 92 -1.13 -13.72 -0.81
CA MET A 92 -1.51 -13.06 0.44
C MET A 92 -3.04 -13.00 0.62
N ILE A 93 -3.80 -12.76 -0.44
CA ILE A 93 -5.27 -12.80 -0.41
C ILE A 93 -5.76 -14.20 -0.02
N LYS A 94 -5.24 -15.25 -0.65
CA LYS A 94 -5.64 -16.64 -0.37
C LYS A 94 -5.39 -17.03 1.09
N GLU A 95 -4.24 -16.66 1.64
CA GLU A 95 -3.92 -16.92 3.05
C GLU A 95 -4.82 -16.12 4.00
N ALA A 96 -5.14 -14.85 3.68
CA ALA A 96 -6.05 -14.03 4.46
C ALA A 96 -7.47 -14.61 4.50
N LEU A 97 -7.98 -15.03 3.34
CA LEU A 97 -9.30 -15.64 3.24
C LEU A 97 -9.38 -16.98 3.96
N ALA A 98 -8.29 -17.76 4.00
CA ALA A 98 -8.23 -19.03 4.72
C ALA A 98 -8.38 -18.88 6.25
N ILE A 99 -8.08 -17.69 6.80
CA ILE A 99 -8.32 -17.35 8.22
C ILE A 99 -9.59 -16.52 8.43
N ASN A 100 -10.46 -16.43 7.42
CA ASN A 100 -11.73 -15.66 7.43
C ASN A 100 -11.54 -14.15 7.68
N SER A 101 -10.41 -13.56 7.30
CA SER A 101 -10.22 -12.11 7.34
C SER A 101 -10.84 -11.44 6.12
N ASN A 102 -11.46 -10.25 6.33
CA ASN A 102 -11.85 -9.38 5.24
C ASN A 102 -10.62 -8.68 4.65
N VAL A 103 -10.48 -8.66 3.33
CA VAL A 103 -9.32 -8.06 2.65
C VAL A 103 -9.72 -6.81 1.88
N ILE A 104 -8.90 -5.77 2.01
CA ILE A 104 -8.98 -4.54 1.22
C ILE A 104 -7.62 -4.35 0.53
N ILE A 105 -7.63 -4.14 -0.78
CA ILE A 105 -6.39 -3.89 -1.52
C ILE A 105 -6.25 -2.40 -1.81
N GLY A 106 -5.10 -1.82 -1.44
CA GLY A 106 -4.72 -0.46 -1.85
C GLY A 106 -4.00 -0.49 -3.20
N ILE A 107 -4.46 0.29 -4.15
CA ILE A 107 -3.70 0.60 -5.35
C ILE A 107 -2.73 1.71 -4.97
N PRO A 108 -1.40 1.53 -5.11
CA PRO A 108 -0.43 2.52 -4.65
C PRO A 108 -0.61 3.89 -5.32
N PRO A 109 -0.24 5.00 -4.65
CA PRO A 109 -0.13 6.32 -5.26
C PRO A 109 0.69 6.33 -6.55
N SER A 110 0.40 7.28 -7.44
CA SER A 110 1.20 7.49 -8.65
C SER A 110 2.66 7.80 -8.31
N ILE A 111 3.56 7.53 -9.25
CA ILE A 111 4.98 7.91 -9.15
C ILE A 111 5.24 9.02 -10.15
N ILE A 112 6.08 10.00 -9.79
CA ILE A 112 6.56 11.05 -10.67
C ILE A 112 8.05 10.78 -10.95
N GLY A 113 8.31 9.96 -11.97
CA GLY A 113 9.65 9.44 -12.25
C GLY A 113 10.68 10.53 -12.50
N ASN A 114 10.32 11.61 -13.20
CA ASN A 114 11.22 12.75 -13.43
C ASN A 114 11.58 13.51 -12.13
N MET A 115 10.68 13.58 -11.16
CA MET A 115 10.96 14.19 -9.85
C MET A 115 11.93 13.31 -9.08
N ALA A 116 11.70 12.00 -9.01
CA ALA A 116 12.58 11.05 -8.38
C ALA A 116 13.98 11.04 -8.99
N ASN A 117 14.08 11.09 -10.33
CA ASN A 117 15.36 11.16 -11.03
C ASN A 117 16.19 12.42 -10.71
N LYS A 118 15.53 13.54 -10.36
CA LYS A 118 16.23 14.77 -9.98
C LYS A 118 16.74 14.75 -8.53
N LEU A 119 16.03 14.05 -7.64
CA LEU A 119 16.31 14.06 -6.20
C LEU A 119 17.16 12.89 -5.73
N PHE A 120 17.13 11.77 -6.46
CA PHE A 120 17.95 10.59 -6.20
C PHE A 120 18.96 10.36 -7.32
N SER A 121 19.76 9.29 -7.21
CA SER A 121 20.61 8.84 -8.32
C SER A 121 19.76 8.45 -9.51
N SER A 122 20.13 8.95 -10.71
CA SER A 122 19.36 8.67 -11.93
C SER A 122 19.21 7.17 -12.19
N SER A 123 17.97 6.76 -12.47
CA SER A 123 17.61 5.38 -12.78
C SER A 123 16.47 5.31 -13.79
N GLN A 124 16.61 4.46 -14.80
CA GLN A 124 15.54 4.18 -15.75
C GLN A 124 14.30 3.54 -15.08
N PHE A 125 14.48 2.94 -13.91
CA PHE A 125 13.38 2.29 -13.18
C PHE A 125 12.38 3.26 -12.58
N TYR A 126 12.69 4.55 -12.41
CA TYR A 126 11.68 5.53 -12.01
C TYR A 126 10.62 5.74 -13.10
N ILE A 127 11.06 5.86 -14.36
CA ILE A 127 10.15 5.97 -15.51
C ILE A 127 9.41 4.65 -15.73
N TYR A 128 10.12 3.53 -15.66
CA TYR A 128 9.51 2.21 -15.75
C TYR A 128 8.39 2.02 -14.70
N ALA A 129 8.62 2.43 -13.44
CA ALA A 129 7.63 2.33 -12.38
C ALA A 129 6.41 3.23 -12.66
N GLU A 130 6.63 4.49 -13.06
CA GLU A 130 5.57 5.44 -13.43
C GLU A 130 4.67 4.85 -14.53
N GLU A 131 5.25 4.33 -15.62
CA GLU A 131 4.53 3.75 -16.76
C GLU A 131 3.77 2.45 -16.41
N ASN A 132 4.36 1.60 -15.53
CA ASN A 132 3.76 0.30 -15.22
C ASN A 132 2.77 0.34 -14.03
N LEU A 133 2.70 1.42 -13.27
CA LEU A 133 1.69 1.59 -12.22
C LEU A 133 0.26 1.58 -12.76
N THR A 134 0.02 2.11 -13.96
CA THR A 134 -1.30 2.04 -14.61
C THR A 134 -1.71 0.59 -14.86
N LYS A 135 -0.80 -0.24 -15.38
CA LYS A 135 -1.05 -1.67 -15.61
C LYS A 135 -1.25 -2.42 -14.30
N LEU A 136 -0.45 -2.08 -13.26
CA LEU A 136 -0.61 -2.67 -11.94
C LEU A 136 -1.98 -2.34 -11.35
N LYS A 137 -2.46 -1.11 -11.50
CA LYS A 137 -3.80 -0.70 -11.09
C LYS A 137 -4.88 -1.57 -11.77
N GLU A 138 -4.81 -1.71 -13.11
CA GLU A 138 -5.78 -2.51 -13.86
C GLU A 138 -5.81 -3.97 -13.39
N GLU A 139 -4.64 -4.57 -13.19
CA GLU A 139 -4.54 -5.95 -12.72
C GLU A 139 -4.99 -6.12 -11.26
N ILE A 140 -4.76 -5.14 -10.38
CA ILE A 140 -5.31 -5.15 -9.01
C ILE A 140 -6.83 -5.08 -9.06
N ILE A 141 -7.43 -4.22 -9.90
CA ILE A 141 -8.88 -4.14 -10.05
C ILE A 141 -9.44 -5.49 -10.53
N ASN A 142 -8.84 -6.10 -11.56
CA ASN A 142 -9.24 -7.41 -12.06
C ASN A 142 -9.16 -8.48 -10.95
N LEU A 143 -8.07 -8.49 -10.19
CA LEU A 143 -7.88 -9.42 -9.08
C LEU A 143 -8.96 -9.23 -8.00
N THR A 144 -9.26 -7.99 -7.62
CA THR A 144 -10.29 -7.72 -6.60
C THR A 144 -11.69 -8.11 -7.06
N ILE A 145 -12.02 -7.96 -8.35
CA ILE A 145 -13.28 -8.44 -8.93
C ILE A 145 -13.35 -9.98 -8.82
N ASN A 146 -12.28 -10.70 -9.18
CA ASN A 146 -12.25 -12.16 -9.15
C ASN A 146 -12.45 -12.76 -7.75
N TYR A 147 -11.99 -12.05 -6.72
CA TYR A 147 -12.12 -12.47 -5.32
C TYR A 147 -13.27 -11.77 -4.56
N ASN A 148 -14.07 -10.94 -5.24
CA ASN A 148 -15.14 -10.13 -4.65
C ASN A 148 -14.66 -9.30 -3.45
N LEU A 149 -13.54 -8.58 -3.61
CA LEU A 149 -12.90 -7.75 -2.59
C LEU A 149 -13.11 -6.27 -2.86
N SER A 150 -12.99 -5.46 -1.81
CA SER A 150 -12.90 -4.01 -1.94
C SER A 150 -11.48 -3.56 -2.28
N TYR A 151 -11.36 -2.44 -3.00
CA TYR A 151 -10.08 -1.77 -3.21
C TYR A 151 -10.19 -0.26 -2.96
N ILE A 152 -9.05 0.38 -2.69
CA ILE A 152 -8.91 1.82 -2.55
C ILE A 152 -7.93 2.31 -3.63
N ASP A 153 -8.40 3.18 -4.51
CA ASP A 153 -7.61 3.70 -5.63
C ASP A 153 -6.85 4.97 -5.23
N PHE A 154 -5.68 4.81 -4.62
CA PHE A 154 -4.81 5.95 -4.33
C PHE A 154 -4.09 6.48 -5.58
N TYR A 155 -3.92 5.66 -6.62
CA TYR A 155 -3.31 6.09 -7.87
C TYR A 155 -4.08 7.26 -8.50
N SER A 156 -5.37 7.11 -8.68
CA SER A 156 -6.18 8.12 -9.38
C SER A 156 -6.28 9.44 -8.61
N ILE A 157 -6.31 9.41 -7.29
CA ILE A 157 -6.43 10.63 -6.47
C ILE A 157 -5.10 11.39 -6.33
N THR A 158 -3.98 10.75 -6.68
CA THR A 158 -2.64 11.36 -6.62
C THR A 158 -2.06 11.70 -8.00
N LEU A 159 -2.72 11.22 -9.07
CA LEU A 159 -2.26 11.41 -10.44
C LEU A 159 -2.20 12.90 -10.81
N ASN A 160 -1.14 13.32 -11.49
CA ASN A 160 -0.93 14.69 -11.98
C ASN A 160 -0.90 15.80 -10.89
N ASN A 161 -0.56 15.43 -9.64
CA ASN A 161 -0.49 16.38 -8.55
C ASN A 161 0.90 16.34 -7.88
N SER A 162 1.87 17.07 -8.43
CA SER A 162 3.25 17.10 -7.90
C SER A 162 3.37 17.72 -6.51
N ASP A 163 2.48 18.62 -6.13
CA ASP A 163 2.58 19.41 -4.90
C ASP A 163 2.34 18.58 -3.62
N ILE A 164 1.79 17.37 -3.78
CA ILE A 164 1.56 16.46 -2.68
C ILE A 164 2.72 15.49 -2.42
N TYR A 165 3.80 15.57 -3.21
CA TYR A 165 4.96 14.70 -3.10
C TYR A 165 6.15 15.38 -2.42
N LEU A 166 6.97 14.59 -1.73
CA LEU A 166 8.26 14.99 -1.21
C LEU A 166 9.37 14.81 -2.25
N ASP A 167 9.33 13.71 -2.98
CA ASP A 167 10.43 13.23 -3.83
C ASP A 167 9.97 12.54 -5.12
N GLY A 168 8.68 12.55 -5.41
CA GLY A 168 8.07 11.87 -6.56
C GLY A 168 7.63 10.43 -6.28
N ILE A 169 7.89 9.91 -5.08
CA ILE A 169 7.49 8.58 -4.61
C ILE A 169 6.67 8.71 -3.32
N HIS A 170 7.20 9.45 -2.34
CA HIS A 170 6.59 9.61 -1.03
C HIS A 170 5.75 10.87 -0.95
N LEU A 171 4.59 10.75 -0.29
CA LEU A 171 3.66 11.84 -0.11
C LEU A 171 4.02 12.70 1.10
N ASN A 172 3.86 14.02 0.98
CA ASN A 172 3.96 14.95 2.10
C ASN A 172 2.71 14.84 3.02
N SER A 173 2.63 15.68 4.08
CA SER A 173 1.50 15.66 5.02
C SER A 173 0.15 15.93 4.35
N PHE A 174 0.12 16.76 3.31
CA PHE A 174 -1.11 17.06 2.56
C PHE A 174 -1.54 15.86 1.69
N GLY A 175 -0.60 15.20 1.01
CA GLY A 175 -0.87 13.97 0.27
C GLY A 175 -1.37 12.83 1.18
N ASN A 176 -0.78 12.69 2.37
CA ASN A 176 -1.27 11.76 3.39
C ASN A 176 -2.69 12.10 3.87
N ASP A 177 -3.06 13.40 3.94
CA ASP A 177 -4.41 13.81 4.29
C ASP A 177 -5.42 13.45 3.20
N ILE A 178 -5.04 13.58 1.93
CA ILE A 178 -5.84 13.12 0.79
C ILE A 178 -6.07 11.60 0.86
N MET A 179 -5.01 10.80 1.11
CA MET A 179 -5.16 9.35 1.28
C MET A 179 -6.11 9.03 2.43
N TYR A 180 -5.94 9.66 3.58
CA TYR A 180 -6.81 9.47 4.74
C TYR A 180 -8.28 9.72 4.43
N LYS A 181 -8.61 10.87 3.82
CA LYS A 181 -9.99 11.27 3.47
C LYS A 181 -10.67 10.29 2.51
N ASN A 182 -9.90 9.72 1.58
CA ASN A 182 -10.41 8.74 0.62
C ASN A 182 -10.52 7.33 1.19
N ALA A 183 -9.75 7.01 2.23
CA ALA A 183 -9.68 5.65 2.79
C ALA A 183 -10.61 5.42 3.98
N ILE A 184 -10.90 6.46 4.77
CA ILE A 184 -11.57 6.32 6.09
C ILE A 184 -12.89 5.57 6.04
N SER A 185 -13.67 5.70 4.96
CA SER A 185 -14.98 5.06 4.80
C SER A 185 -14.93 3.54 4.52
N TYR A 186 -13.74 2.99 4.25
CA TYR A 186 -13.55 1.55 3.99
C TYR A 186 -13.30 0.75 5.27
N PHE A 187 -13.01 1.41 6.35
CA PHE A 187 -12.62 0.81 7.62
C PHE A 187 -13.67 0.96 8.69
#